data_44d2f8ab447796e49f8ce36646694429
#
_entry.id   44d2f8ab447796e49f8ce36646694429
#
_cell.length_a   1.000
_cell.length_b   1.000
_cell.length_c   1.000
_cell.angle_alpha   90.00
_cell.angle_beta   90.00
_cell.angle_gamma   90.00
#
_symmetry.space_group_name_H-M   'P 1'
#
loop_
_entity.id
_entity.type
_entity.pdbx_description
1 polymer ?
#
loop_
_entity_poly.entity_id
_entity_poly.type
_entity_poly.pdbx_seq_one_letter_code
_entity_poly.pdbx_strand_id
1 'polypeptide(L)'
;MKVLIVDDNQDITGLLSKFLKAKGFENVVTNDPRDGLERIKGEKYDVVLLDISMPEFSGIDIIQTLERDKILKDQKIVIFSATAFTTNQINDLLKKEGIQGCLKKPIQLNELLTAITS
;
A
#
# COMPACT_ATOMS: atom_id res chain seq x y z
N MET A 1 -1.62 -12.44 10.40
CA MET A 1 -1.96 -11.44 9.38
C MET A 1 -0.79 -11.29 8.42
N LYS A 2 -1.05 -11.33 7.15
CA LYS A 2 -0.04 -11.24 6.10
C LYS A 2 -0.14 -9.90 5.38
N VAL A 3 0.95 -9.16 5.34
CA VAL A 3 1.01 -7.80 4.80
C VAL A 3 1.97 -7.76 3.60
N LEU A 4 1.53 -7.15 2.50
CA LEU A 4 2.39 -6.86 1.36
C LEU A 4 2.81 -5.39 1.43
N ILE A 5 4.09 -5.11 1.24
CA ILE A 5 4.64 -3.75 1.22
C ILE A 5 5.19 -3.48 -0.17
N VAL A 6 4.64 -2.47 -0.84
CA VAL A 6 5.06 -2.06 -2.20
C VAL A 6 5.55 -0.61 -2.14
N ASP A 7 6.85 -0.43 -2.23
CA ASP A 7 7.48 0.90 -2.23
C ASP A 7 8.86 0.76 -2.87
N ASP A 8 9.22 1.64 -3.79
CA ASP A 8 10.50 1.59 -4.49
C ASP A 8 11.68 2.00 -3.60
N ASN A 9 11.42 2.59 -2.44
CA ASN A 9 12.45 2.98 -1.48
C ASN A 9 12.78 1.83 -0.54
N GLN A 10 13.98 1.26 -0.70
CA GLN A 10 14.42 0.10 0.09
C GLN A 10 14.59 0.41 1.57
N ASP A 11 14.93 1.63 1.93
CA ASP A 11 15.07 2.02 3.33
C ASP A 11 13.71 2.02 4.04
N ILE A 12 12.67 2.49 3.34
CA ILE A 12 11.30 2.49 3.87
C ILE A 12 10.79 1.06 4.02
N THR A 13 10.92 0.23 2.98
CA THR A 13 10.42 -1.15 3.06
C THR A 13 11.18 -1.95 4.11
N GLY A 14 12.48 -1.73 4.24
CA GLY A 14 13.28 -2.39 5.28
C GLY A 14 12.83 -2.02 6.68
N LEU A 15 12.58 -0.73 6.92
CA LEU A 15 12.09 -0.25 8.21
C LEU A 15 10.72 -0.82 8.55
N LEU A 16 9.78 -0.76 7.59
CA LEU A 16 8.43 -1.25 7.79
C LEU A 16 8.40 -2.77 8.00
N SER A 17 9.22 -3.50 7.24
CA SER A 17 9.30 -4.96 7.38
C SER A 17 9.78 -5.37 8.77
N LYS A 18 10.82 -4.71 9.28
CA LYS A 18 11.34 -4.97 10.64
C LYS A 18 10.29 -4.65 11.71
N PHE A 19 9.62 -3.52 11.56
CA PHE A 19 8.59 -3.11 12.51
C PHE A 19 7.45 -4.12 12.55
N LEU A 20 6.94 -4.52 11.40
CA LEU A 20 5.83 -5.47 11.32
C LEU A 20 6.23 -6.84 11.86
N LYS A 21 7.43 -7.30 11.55
CA LYS A 21 7.93 -8.55 12.07
C LYS A 21 8.02 -8.53 13.59
N ALA A 22 8.50 -7.42 14.16
CA ALA A 22 8.59 -7.25 15.61
C ALA A 22 7.21 -7.27 16.27
N LYS A 23 6.16 -6.88 15.55
CA LYS A 23 4.79 -6.88 16.03
C LYS A 23 4.05 -8.20 15.74
N GLY A 24 4.73 -9.18 15.18
CA GLY A 24 4.15 -10.50 14.93
C GLY A 24 3.41 -10.63 13.60
N PHE A 25 3.56 -9.67 12.70
CA PHE A 25 2.93 -9.73 11.38
C PHE A 25 3.87 -10.38 10.36
N GLU A 26 3.34 -11.34 9.60
CA GLU A 26 4.03 -11.85 8.43
C GLU A 26 4.00 -10.80 7.33
N ASN A 27 5.11 -10.60 6.64
CA ASN A 27 5.14 -9.60 5.57
C ASN A 27 5.99 -10.02 4.39
N VAL A 28 5.63 -9.49 3.22
CA VAL A 28 6.36 -9.64 1.97
C VAL A 28 6.66 -8.24 1.46
N VAL A 29 7.86 -8.01 0.98
CA VAL A 29 8.31 -6.70 0.49
C VAL A 29 8.63 -6.81 -1.00
N THR A 30 8.19 -5.83 -1.78
CA THR A 30 8.68 -5.63 -3.13
C THR A 30 8.98 -4.16 -3.36
N ASN A 31 10.09 -3.90 -4.08
CA ASN A 31 10.48 -2.54 -4.46
C ASN A 31 10.16 -2.26 -5.93
N ASP A 32 9.52 -3.22 -6.60
CA ASP A 32 9.10 -3.10 -7.99
C ASP A 32 7.57 -3.04 -8.06
N PRO A 33 6.99 -1.92 -8.55
CA PRO A 33 5.54 -1.77 -8.60
C PRO A 33 4.85 -2.79 -9.51
N ARG A 34 5.50 -3.23 -10.58
CA ARG A 34 4.93 -4.23 -11.49
C ARG A 34 4.88 -5.61 -10.82
N ASP A 35 5.93 -5.96 -10.09
CA ASP A 35 5.92 -7.16 -9.25
C ASP A 35 4.86 -7.05 -8.17
N GLY A 36 4.69 -5.86 -7.58
CA GLY A 36 3.66 -5.61 -6.59
C GLY A 36 2.27 -5.90 -7.13
N LEU A 37 1.97 -5.44 -8.34
CA LEU A 37 0.68 -5.71 -8.98
C LEU A 37 0.47 -7.21 -9.20
N GLU A 38 1.47 -7.91 -9.70
CA GLU A 38 1.38 -9.36 -9.94
C GLU A 38 1.16 -10.13 -8.64
N ARG A 39 1.80 -9.72 -7.56
CA ARG A 39 1.60 -10.35 -6.24
C ARG A 39 0.19 -10.15 -5.72
N ILE A 40 -0.37 -8.94 -5.88
CA ILE A 40 -1.75 -8.66 -5.46
C ILE A 40 -2.74 -9.53 -6.25
N LYS A 41 -2.51 -9.70 -7.54
CA LYS A 41 -3.38 -10.49 -8.40
C LYS A 41 -3.28 -11.99 -8.13
N GLY A 42 -2.10 -12.46 -7.77
CA GLY A 42 -1.81 -13.89 -7.63
C GLY A 42 -1.97 -14.45 -6.24
N GLU A 43 -2.04 -13.61 -5.21
CA GLU A 43 -2.07 -14.04 -3.82
C GLU A 43 -2.90 -13.09 -2.99
N LYS A 44 -3.59 -13.62 -1.98
CA LYS A 44 -4.38 -12.78 -1.08
C LYS A 44 -3.55 -12.34 0.11
N TYR A 45 -3.56 -11.02 0.35
CA TYR A 45 -2.94 -10.42 1.53
C TYR A 45 -4.04 -9.83 2.42
N ASP A 46 -3.79 -9.82 3.73
CA ASP A 46 -4.73 -9.19 4.66
C ASP A 46 -4.71 -7.68 4.52
N VAL A 47 -3.53 -7.12 4.26
CA VAL A 47 -3.34 -5.68 4.01
C VAL A 47 -2.26 -5.49 2.97
N VAL A 48 -2.45 -4.54 2.07
CA VAL A 48 -1.43 -4.08 1.12
C VAL A 48 -1.06 -2.65 1.47
N LEU A 49 0.21 -2.41 1.74
CA LEU A 49 0.76 -1.07 1.97
C LEU A 49 1.37 -0.62 0.65
N LEU A 50 0.81 0.42 0.04
CA LEU A 50 1.14 0.80 -1.33
C LEU A 50 1.54 2.27 -1.43
N ASP A 51 2.77 2.51 -1.85
CA ASP A 51 3.24 3.85 -2.20
C ASP A 51 2.64 4.27 -3.53
N ILE A 52 1.99 5.44 -3.58
CA ILE A 52 1.38 5.95 -4.81
C ILE A 52 2.31 6.91 -5.57
N SER A 53 3.50 7.16 -5.06
CA SER A 53 4.44 8.15 -5.62
C SER A 53 5.61 7.53 -6.39
N MET A 54 5.51 6.27 -6.78
CA MET A 54 6.60 5.57 -7.49
C MET A 54 6.75 6.09 -8.92
N PRO A 55 7.99 6.18 -9.44
CA PRO A 55 8.21 6.60 -10.83
C PRO A 55 7.74 5.54 -11.84
N GLU A 56 7.47 5.98 -13.06
CA GLU A 56 7.04 5.16 -14.21
C GLU A 56 5.70 4.48 -14.00
N PHE A 57 5.65 3.39 -13.23
CA PHE A 57 4.42 2.67 -12.92
C PHE A 57 4.08 2.90 -11.44
N SER A 58 3.15 3.82 -11.18
CA SER A 58 2.85 4.28 -9.83
C SER A 58 1.83 3.38 -9.11
N GLY A 59 1.66 3.64 -7.80
CA GLY A 59 0.59 2.99 -7.04
C GLY A 59 -0.79 3.33 -7.59
N ILE A 60 -0.96 4.51 -8.17
CA ILE A 60 -2.23 4.89 -8.82
C ILE A 60 -2.50 3.98 -10.02
N ASP A 61 -1.47 3.68 -10.81
CA ASP A 61 -1.59 2.75 -11.95
C ASP A 61 -2.00 1.36 -11.48
N ILE A 62 -1.46 0.91 -10.36
CA ILE A 62 -1.84 -0.37 -9.75
C ILE A 62 -3.32 -0.35 -9.36
N ILE A 63 -3.76 0.71 -8.68
CA ILE A 63 -5.15 0.85 -8.25
C ILE A 63 -6.09 0.84 -9.45
N GLN A 64 -5.77 1.59 -10.50
CA GLN A 64 -6.57 1.65 -11.72
C GLN A 64 -6.67 0.29 -12.40
N THR A 65 -5.58 -0.46 -12.44
CA THR A 65 -5.56 -1.80 -13.02
C THR A 65 -6.45 -2.75 -12.22
N LEU A 66 -6.35 -2.73 -10.89
CA LEU A 66 -7.16 -3.57 -10.03
C LEU A 66 -8.65 -3.22 -10.15
N GLU A 67 -8.97 -1.93 -10.30
CA GLU A 67 -10.34 -1.47 -10.49
C GLU A 67 -10.90 -1.94 -11.82
N ARG A 68 -10.12 -1.81 -12.90
CA ARG A 68 -10.51 -2.28 -14.22
C ARG A 68 -10.77 -3.78 -14.25
N ASP A 69 -9.93 -4.55 -13.54
CA ASP A 69 -10.05 -6.00 -13.45
C ASP A 69 -11.10 -6.45 -12.43
N LYS A 70 -11.77 -5.49 -11.77
CA LYS A 70 -12.87 -5.73 -10.81
C LYS A 70 -12.44 -6.51 -9.56
N ILE A 71 -11.17 -6.40 -9.18
CA ILE A 71 -10.65 -7.06 -7.98
C ILE A 71 -10.21 -6.07 -6.89
N LEU A 72 -10.27 -4.75 -7.16
CA LEU A 72 -9.89 -3.74 -6.18
C LEU A 72 -10.73 -3.83 -4.91
N LYS A 73 -12.03 -4.05 -5.04
CA LYS A 73 -12.96 -4.12 -3.91
C LYS A 73 -12.65 -5.27 -2.95
N ASP A 74 -11.91 -6.28 -3.40
CA ASP A 74 -11.56 -7.45 -2.59
C ASP A 74 -10.27 -7.24 -1.80
N GLN A 75 -9.63 -6.06 -1.97
CA GLN A 75 -8.39 -5.73 -1.30
C GLN A 75 -8.62 -4.88 -0.06
N LYS A 76 -7.61 -4.84 0.81
CA LYS A 76 -7.52 -3.86 1.89
C LYS A 76 -6.21 -3.13 1.67
N ILE A 77 -6.27 -1.96 1.04
CA ILE A 77 -5.09 -1.19 0.64
C ILE A 77 -4.99 0.06 1.49
N VAL A 78 -3.82 0.26 2.12
CA VAL A 78 -3.46 1.51 2.78
C VAL A 78 -2.41 2.17 1.91
N ILE A 79 -2.74 3.36 1.39
CA ILE A 79 -1.84 4.07 0.49
C ILE A 79 -0.89 4.98 1.27
N PHE A 80 0.33 5.11 0.76
CA PHE A 80 1.32 6.07 1.26
C PHE A 80 1.42 7.22 0.26
N SER A 81 1.39 8.46 0.74
CA SER A 81 1.50 9.61 -0.14
C SER A 81 2.60 10.56 0.33
N ALA A 82 3.36 11.08 -0.62
CA ALA A 82 4.22 12.24 -0.40
C ALA A 82 3.38 13.51 -0.53
N THR A 83 4.00 14.67 -0.29
CA THR A 83 3.31 15.96 -0.32
C THR A 83 2.88 16.39 -1.73
N ALA A 84 3.28 15.65 -2.77
CA ALA A 84 2.98 15.97 -4.16
C ALA A 84 1.50 15.80 -4.54
N PHE A 85 0.72 15.10 -3.72
CA PHE A 85 -0.69 14.84 -4.01
C PHE A 85 -1.59 15.82 -3.27
N THR A 86 -2.62 16.32 -3.96
CA THR A 86 -3.61 17.23 -3.35
C THR A 86 -4.58 16.45 -2.48
N THR A 87 -5.22 17.16 -1.56
CA THR A 87 -6.27 16.56 -0.71
C THR A 87 -7.39 15.96 -1.56
N ASN A 88 -7.77 16.63 -2.66
CA ASN A 88 -8.82 16.12 -3.54
C ASN A 88 -8.41 14.81 -4.22
N GLN A 89 -7.18 14.71 -4.67
CA GLN A 89 -6.66 13.46 -5.28
C GLN A 89 -6.72 12.30 -4.28
N ILE A 90 -6.28 12.53 -3.06
CA ILE A 90 -6.33 11.52 -2.01
C ILE A 90 -7.77 11.14 -1.66
N ASN A 91 -8.65 12.12 -1.52
CA ASN A 91 -10.06 11.87 -1.21
C ASN A 91 -10.74 11.04 -2.30
N ASP A 92 -10.41 11.29 -3.56
CA ASP A 92 -10.96 10.50 -4.66
C ASP A 92 -10.53 9.03 -4.58
N LEU A 93 -9.28 8.78 -4.19
CA LEU A 93 -8.79 7.41 -3.99
C LEU A 93 -9.48 6.75 -2.80
N LEU A 94 -9.67 7.49 -1.70
CA LEU A 94 -10.29 6.96 -0.49
C LEU A 94 -11.77 6.59 -0.68
N LYS A 95 -12.43 7.14 -1.70
CA LYS A 95 -13.81 6.77 -2.04
C LYS A 95 -13.94 5.41 -2.71
N LYS A 96 -12.84 4.88 -3.24
CA LYS A 96 -12.85 3.59 -3.92
C LYS A 96 -12.94 2.46 -2.90
N GLU A 97 -13.84 1.50 -3.15
CA GLU A 97 -13.93 0.30 -2.33
C GLU A 97 -12.64 -0.51 -2.47
N GLY A 98 -12.08 -0.91 -1.34
CA GLY A 98 -10.78 -1.58 -1.28
C GLY A 98 -9.64 -0.68 -0.82
N ILE A 99 -9.82 0.64 -0.84
CA ILE A 99 -8.85 1.59 -0.29
C ILE A 99 -9.27 1.92 1.14
N GLN A 100 -8.48 1.40 2.09
CA GLN A 100 -8.80 1.47 3.52
C GLN A 100 -8.44 2.81 4.15
N GLY A 101 -7.33 3.39 3.72
CA GLY A 101 -6.86 4.65 4.30
C GLY A 101 -5.61 5.16 3.61
N CYS A 102 -5.12 6.31 4.08
CA CYS A 102 -3.94 6.96 3.55
C CYS A 102 -3.03 7.40 4.69
N LEU A 103 -1.74 7.13 4.56
CA LEU A 103 -0.71 7.61 5.49
C LEU A 103 0.22 8.55 4.73
N LYS A 104 0.52 9.71 5.31
CA LYS A 104 1.45 10.67 4.73
C LYS A 104 2.88 10.32 5.14
N LYS A 105 3.82 10.52 4.22
CA LYS A 105 5.24 10.41 4.53
C LYS A 105 5.74 11.69 5.20
N PRO A 106 6.62 11.61 6.21
CA PRO A 106 7.20 10.40 6.79
C PRO A 106 6.18 9.62 7.61
N ILE A 107 6.23 8.29 7.50
CA ILE A 107 5.23 7.42 8.10
C ILE A 107 5.46 7.30 9.61
N GLN A 108 4.38 7.53 10.38
CA GLN A 108 4.39 7.33 11.82
C GLN A 108 4.01 5.88 12.11
N LEU A 109 4.86 5.16 12.83
CA LEU A 109 4.67 3.72 13.05
C LEU A 109 3.41 3.40 13.84
N ASN A 110 3.01 4.26 14.78
CA ASN A 110 1.76 4.08 15.51
C ASN A 110 0.54 4.26 14.61
N GLU A 111 0.58 5.18 13.66
CA GLU A 111 -0.49 5.37 12.68
C GLU A 111 -0.57 4.18 11.73
N LEU A 112 0.58 3.65 11.32
CA LEU A 112 0.65 2.46 10.49
C LEU A 112 -0.02 1.27 11.18
N LEU A 113 0.30 1.03 12.44
CA LEU A 113 -0.26 -0.07 13.20
C LEU A 113 -1.77 0.06 13.32
N THR A 114 -2.27 1.27 13.61
CA THR A 114 -3.70 1.54 13.66
C THR A 114 -4.39 1.26 12.33
N ALA A 115 -3.79 1.69 11.22
CA ALA A 115 -4.35 1.49 9.89
C ALA A 115 -4.43 0.01 9.52
N ILE A 116 -3.42 -0.77 9.88
CA ILE A 116 -3.37 -2.20 9.58
C ILE A 116 -4.42 -2.98 10.38
N THR A 117 -4.65 -2.58 11.62
CA THR A 117 -5.51 -3.31 12.54
C THR A 117 -6.96 -2.82 12.57
N SER A 118 -7.27 -1.78 11.83
CA SER A 118 -8.63 -1.22 11.80
C SER A 118 -9.61 -2.02 10.92
#